data_cfa9ed64d34b3ae44fd3a23e9150ecaf
#
_entry.id   cfa9ed64d34b3ae44fd3a23e9150ecaf
#
_cell.length_a   1.000
_cell.length_b   1.000
_cell.length_c   1.000
_cell.angle_alpha   90.00
_cell.angle_beta   90.00
_cell.angle_gamma   90.00
#
_symmetry.space_group_name_H-M   'P 1'
#
loop_
_entity.id
_entity.type
_entity.pdbx_description
1 polymer ?
#
loop_
_entity_poly.entity_id
_entity_poly.type
_entity_poly.pdbx_seq_one_letter_code
_entity_poly.pdbx_strand_id
1 'polypeptide(L)'
;NSSITKGESIENTLKTLNSYPVDAIVMRSKNQEDFKIAQKILNFPVINAGSGTDSHPTQALSDLKTLKENFNDFKNLKISIVGDLLHSRVANSFIEAFGKYNLKTNLFSPPYFKPKKIDFDKVIFYENFDECLNNSDVVMALRVQKERFKNLKVDLNEYASKYQLNQEKLDKHGIKFLMHPGPVNEGVEISNGLQNSEKSLISDQVKNGVWVRCAILSKILKGNLR
;
A
#
# COMPACT_ATOMS: atom_id res chain seq x y z
N ASN A 1 1.58 -20.02 -16.01
CA ASN A 1 1.01 -21.18 -15.30
C ASN A 1 2.04 -21.65 -14.29
N SER A 2 1.84 -21.38 -13.00
CA SER A 2 2.73 -21.86 -11.94
C SER A 2 2.42 -23.34 -11.63
N SER A 3 3.40 -24.08 -11.06
CA SER A 3 3.21 -25.45 -10.59
C SER A 3 2.04 -25.60 -9.62
N ILE A 4 1.75 -24.56 -8.83
CA ILE A 4 0.60 -24.50 -7.92
C ILE A 4 -0.73 -24.63 -8.68
N THR A 5 -0.85 -24.04 -9.88
CA THR A 5 -2.05 -24.19 -10.72
C THR A 5 -2.24 -25.60 -11.27
N LYS A 6 -1.20 -26.45 -11.20
CA LYS A 6 -1.22 -27.87 -11.56
C LYS A 6 -1.46 -28.79 -10.35
N GLY A 7 -1.81 -28.23 -9.18
CA GLY A 7 -2.12 -29.01 -7.96
C GLY A 7 -0.93 -29.30 -7.05
N GLU A 8 0.25 -28.72 -7.32
CA GLU A 8 1.40 -28.85 -6.43
C GLU A 8 1.20 -28.05 -5.14
N SER A 9 1.58 -28.61 -3.99
CA SER A 9 1.53 -27.89 -2.73
C SER A 9 2.59 -26.80 -2.68
N ILE A 10 2.31 -25.72 -1.92
CA ILE A 10 3.28 -24.63 -1.69
C ILE A 10 4.57 -25.18 -1.06
N GLU A 11 4.46 -26.15 -0.16
CA GLU A 11 5.61 -26.78 0.51
C GLU A 11 6.55 -27.47 -0.49
N ASN A 12 6.00 -28.22 -1.45
CA ASN A 12 6.80 -28.90 -2.46
C ASN A 12 7.48 -27.90 -3.40
N THR A 13 6.75 -26.86 -3.82
CA THR A 13 7.33 -25.78 -4.62
C THR A 13 8.49 -25.11 -3.86
N LEU A 14 8.33 -24.82 -2.57
CA LEU A 14 9.39 -24.20 -1.75
C LEU A 14 10.58 -25.12 -1.53
N LYS A 15 10.38 -26.44 -1.34
CA LYS A 15 11.47 -27.43 -1.25
C LYS A 15 12.29 -27.47 -2.55
N THR A 16 11.60 -27.44 -3.70
CA THR A 16 12.25 -27.37 -5.00
C THR A 16 13.07 -26.08 -5.15
N LEU A 17 12.49 -24.92 -4.77
CA LEU A 17 13.21 -23.64 -4.80
C LEU A 17 14.43 -23.64 -3.86
N ASN A 18 14.33 -24.31 -2.72
CA ASN A 18 15.43 -24.41 -1.76
C ASN A 18 16.63 -25.21 -2.27
N SER A 19 16.45 -26.02 -3.32
CA SER A 19 17.55 -26.73 -3.98
C SER A 19 18.27 -25.91 -5.06
N TYR A 20 17.78 -24.71 -5.38
CA TYR A 20 18.40 -23.85 -6.38
C TYR A 20 19.53 -23.01 -5.78
N PRO A 21 20.60 -22.72 -6.54
CA PRO A 21 21.69 -21.86 -6.10
C PRO A 21 21.27 -20.38 -6.19
N VAL A 22 20.39 -19.95 -5.29
CA VAL A 22 19.88 -18.58 -5.21
C VAL A 22 20.18 -17.97 -3.84
N ASP A 23 20.44 -16.66 -3.81
CA ASP A 23 20.77 -15.93 -2.60
C ASP A 23 19.53 -15.34 -1.89
N ALA A 24 18.43 -15.16 -2.58
CA ALA A 24 17.15 -14.68 -2.06
C ALA A 24 16.02 -14.94 -3.04
N ILE A 25 14.78 -14.93 -2.56
CA ILE A 25 13.59 -14.92 -3.41
C ILE A 25 12.69 -13.73 -3.13
N VAL A 26 12.00 -13.27 -4.17
CA VAL A 26 10.91 -12.30 -4.07
C VAL A 26 9.61 -13.06 -4.21
N MET A 27 8.83 -13.09 -3.14
CA MET A 27 7.60 -13.87 -3.06
C MET A 27 6.38 -12.98 -2.98
N ARG A 28 5.34 -13.35 -3.73
CA ARG A 28 4.00 -12.78 -3.64
C ARG A 28 2.99 -13.90 -3.53
N SER A 29 2.17 -13.89 -2.48
CA SER A 29 1.13 -14.88 -2.26
C SER A 29 -0.20 -14.26 -1.87
N LYS A 30 -1.29 -15.01 -2.04
CA LYS A 30 -2.61 -14.64 -1.55
C LYS A 30 -2.77 -14.93 -0.05
N ASN A 31 -1.97 -15.85 0.51
CA ASN A 31 -2.05 -16.28 1.89
C ASN A 31 -0.81 -15.84 2.67
N GLN A 32 -1.00 -15.27 3.84
CA GLN A 32 0.10 -14.91 4.73
C GLN A 32 0.81 -16.17 5.27
N GLU A 33 0.08 -17.25 5.46
CA GLU A 33 0.65 -18.51 5.96
C GLU A 33 1.76 -19.06 5.05
N ASP A 34 1.66 -18.83 3.73
CA ASP A 34 2.69 -19.24 2.77
C ASP A 34 4.06 -18.64 3.09
N PHE A 35 4.09 -17.42 3.63
CA PHE A 35 5.35 -16.78 4.05
C PHE A 35 5.94 -17.41 5.31
N LYS A 36 5.09 -17.86 6.25
CA LYS A 36 5.56 -18.60 7.43
C LYS A 36 6.10 -19.98 7.05
N ILE A 37 5.45 -20.63 6.08
CA ILE A 37 5.94 -21.90 5.54
C ILE A 37 7.27 -21.67 4.83
N ALA A 38 7.38 -20.63 4.01
CA ALA A 38 8.62 -20.28 3.32
C ALA A 38 9.78 -20.02 4.30
N GLN A 39 9.54 -19.29 5.39
CA GLN A 39 10.55 -19.04 6.43
C GLN A 39 11.05 -20.32 7.15
N LYS A 40 10.24 -21.39 7.18
CA LYS A 40 10.63 -22.67 7.79
C LYS A 40 11.40 -23.57 6.83
N ILE A 41 11.16 -23.46 5.54
CA ILE A 41 11.70 -24.38 4.52
C ILE A 41 12.95 -23.81 3.86
N LEU A 42 12.98 -22.50 3.60
CA LEU A 42 14.03 -21.87 2.80
C LEU A 42 15.23 -21.50 3.68
N ASN A 43 16.43 -21.79 3.18
CA ASN A 43 17.71 -21.48 3.84
C ASN A 43 18.22 -20.07 3.47
N PHE A 44 17.50 -19.30 2.68
CA PHE A 44 17.84 -17.98 2.21
C PHE A 44 16.68 -16.99 2.43
N PRO A 45 16.96 -15.69 2.39
CA PRO A 45 15.97 -14.65 2.65
C PRO A 45 14.78 -14.65 1.68
N VAL A 46 13.59 -14.35 2.22
CA VAL A 46 12.34 -14.16 1.47
C VAL A 46 11.92 -12.70 1.55
N ILE A 47 11.83 -12.04 0.40
CA ILE A 47 11.35 -10.66 0.29
C ILE A 47 9.85 -10.67 0.01
N ASN A 48 9.06 -10.10 0.92
CA ASN A 48 7.61 -10.00 0.76
C ASN A 48 7.23 -8.90 -0.25
N ALA A 49 6.80 -9.30 -1.44
CA ALA A 49 6.28 -8.42 -2.50
C ALA A 49 4.75 -8.28 -2.48
N GLY A 50 4.12 -8.71 -1.41
CA GLY A 50 2.68 -8.59 -1.17
C GLY A 50 2.04 -9.90 -0.73
N SER A 51 1.40 -9.87 0.43
CA SER A 51 0.72 -10.99 1.08
C SER A 51 -0.78 -10.71 1.16
N GLY A 52 -1.58 -11.41 0.41
CA GLY A 52 -3.04 -11.35 0.46
C GLY A 52 -3.63 -9.93 0.48
N THR A 53 -4.43 -9.65 1.51
CA THR A 53 -4.91 -8.33 1.92
C THR A 53 -4.08 -7.75 3.08
N ASP A 54 -3.08 -8.49 3.59
CA ASP A 54 -2.46 -8.21 4.88
C ASP A 54 -1.30 -7.23 4.77
N SER A 55 -0.33 -7.48 3.87
CA SER A 55 0.87 -6.63 3.84
C SER A 55 1.50 -6.43 2.45
N HIS A 56 2.14 -5.27 2.30
CA HIS A 56 3.02 -4.93 1.19
C HIS A 56 4.18 -4.03 1.69
N PRO A 57 5.11 -4.57 2.48
CA PRO A 57 6.09 -3.77 3.21
C PRO A 57 7.01 -2.95 2.30
N THR A 58 7.38 -3.48 1.13
CA THR A 58 8.23 -2.74 0.18
C THR A 58 7.53 -1.52 -0.41
N GLN A 59 6.20 -1.53 -0.52
CA GLN A 59 5.43 -0.35 -0.93
C GLN A 59 5.41 0.70 0.19
N ALA A 60 5.14 0.29 1.42
CA ALA A 60 5.14 1.21 2.55
C ALA A 60 6.49 1.91 2.74
N LEU A 61 7.61 1.20 2.53
CA LEU A 61 8.94 1.81 2.56
C LEU A 61 9.17 2.80 1.41
N SER A 62 8.61 2.53 0.22
CA SER A 62 8.67 3.47 -0.91
C SER A 62 7.87 4.74 -0.62
N ASP A 63 6.71 4.59 0.01
CA ASP A 63 5.84 5.70 0.39
C ASP A 63 6.50 6.55 1.48
N LEU A 64 7.11 5.92 2.50
CA LEU A 64 7.89 6.60 3.53
C LEU A 64 9.08 7.39 2.95
N LYS A 65 9.82 6.79 2.03
CA LYS A 65 10.94 7.47 1.35
C LYS A 65 10.44 8.69 0.60
N THR A 66 9.33 8.55 -0.14
CA THR A 66 8.74 9.64 -0.91
C THR A 66 8.35 10.81 -0.01
N LEU A 67 7.69 10.53 1.10
CA LEU A 67 7.35 11.56 2.08
C LEU A 67 8.59 12.23 2.68
N LYS A 68 9.60 11.45 3.05
CA LYS A 68 10.84 11.97 3.63
C LYS A 68 11.60 12.90 2.67
N GLU A 69 11.51 12.68 1.37
CA GLU A 69 12.15 13.55 0.36
C GLU A 69 11.39 14.86 0.14
N ASN A 70 10.08 14.88 0.39
CA ASN A 70 9.22 16.05 0.14
C ASN A 70 8.92 16.88 1.39
N PHE A 71 9.28 16.39 2.59
CA PHE A 71 9.02 17.08 3.85
C PHE A 71 10.24 17.12 4.77
N ASN A 72 10.64 18.32 5.15
CA ASN A 72 11.74 18.52 6.11
C ASN A 72 11.34 18.09 7.53
N ASP A 73 10.11 18.38 7.95
CA ASP A 73 9.53 17.90 9.21
C ASP A 73 8.53 16.78 8.94
N PHE A 74 9.05 15.58 9.06
CA PHE A 74 8.28 14.37 8.84
C PHE A 74 7.42 13.97 10.06
N LYS A 75 7.80 14.41 11.27
CA LYS A 75 7.18 13.91 12.52
C LYS A 75 5.79 14.47 12.78
N ASN A 76 5.51 15.67 12.29
CA ASN A 76 4.25 16.37 12.53
C ASN A 76 3.27 16.27 11.36
N LEU A 77 3.61 15.46 10.35
CA LEU A 77 2.79 15.29 9.16
C LEU A 77 1.45 14.63 9.49
N LYS A 78 0.38 15.25 9.01
CA LYS A 78 -0.97 14.68 9.03
C LYS A 78 -1.22 13.97 7.70
N ILE A 79 -1.32 12.66 7.75
CA ILE A 79 -1.48 11.84 6.56
C ILE A 79 -2.82 11.14 6.61
N SER A 80 -3.61 11.29 5.55
CA SER A 80 -4.88 10.58 5.43
C SER A 80 -4.79 9.51 4.36
N ILE A 81 -5.32 8.33 4.68
CA ILE A 81 -5.53 7.24 3.73
C ILE A 81 -7.02 7.13 3.48
N VAL A 82 -7.43 7.29 2.22
CA VAL A 82 -8.85 7.38 1.87
C VAL A 82 -9.23 6.39 0.77
N GLY A 83 -10.43 5.83 0.85
CA GLY A 83 -11.01 4.98 -0.20
C GLY A 83 -11.27 3.53 0.22
N ASP A 84 -10.87 2.56 -0.60
CA ASP A 84 -11.14 1.13 -0.37
C ASP A 84 -10.19 0.54 0.68
N LEU A 85 -10.47 0.79 1.95
CA LEU A 85 -9.70 0.24 3.08
C LEU A 85 -9.94 -1.26 3.26
N LEU A 86 -11.13 -1.76 2.93
CA LEU A 86 -11.52 -3.17 3.13
C LEU A 86 -10.61 -4.14 2.36
N HIS A 87 -10.22 -3.76 1.15
CA HIS A 87 -9.44 -4.63 0.26
C HIS A 87 -7.95 -4.23 0.16
N SER A 88 -7.54 -3.16 0.86
CA SER A 88 -6.20 -2.60 0.69
C SER A 88 -5.18 -3.15 1.67
N ARG A 89 -4.29 -4.04 1.18
CA ARG A 89 -3.08 -4.46 1.91
C ARG A 89 -2.04 -3.33 2.06
N VAL A 90 -2.07 -2.35 1.18
CA VAL A 90 -1.15 -1.22 1.23
C VAL A 90 -1.45 -0.35 2.44
N ALA A 91 -2.74 -0.10 2.74
CA ALA A 91 -3.16 0.65 3.90
C ALA A 91 -2.60 0.04 5.20
N ASN A 92 -2.73 -1.28 5.40
CA ASN A 92 -2.23 -1.95 6.59
C ASN A 92 -0.71 -1.79 6.76
N SER A 93 0.07 -2.03 5.70
CA SER A 93 1.52 -1.87 5.77
C SER A 93 1.97 -0.44 5.97
N PHE A 94 1.24 0.52 5.39
CA PHE A 94 1.51 1.93 5.54
C PHE A 94 1.27 2.38 6.99
N ILE A 95 0.12 2.01 7.57
CA ILE A 95 -0.22 2.31 8.96
C ILE A 95 0.81 1.71 9.92
N GLU A 96 1.18 0.44 9.72
CA GLU A 96 2.20 -0.22 10.54
C GLU A 96 3.56 0.50 10.44
N ALA A 97 4.00 0.81 9.23
CA ALA A 97 5.24 1.52 9.00
C ALA A 97 5.23 2.91 9.64
N PHE A 98 4.15 3.65 9.50
CA PHE A 98 3.98 4.98 10.08
C PHE A 98 3.91 4.95 11.59
N GLY A 99 3.26 3.95 12.17
CA GLY A 99 3.22 3.75 13.62
C GLY A 99 4.62 3.64 14.23
N LYS A 100 5.57 2.99 13.53
CA LYS A 100 6.98 2.90 13.96
C LYS A 100 7.71 4.25 13.98
N TYR A 101 7.23 5.23 13.21
CA TYR A 101 7.77 6.60 13.18
C TYR A 101 6.95 7.59 14.01
N ASN A 102 5.98 7.11 14.81
CA ASN A 102 5.05 7.94 15.60
C ASN A 102 4.20 8.92 14.78
N LEU A 103 3.95 8.61 13.52
CA LEU A 103 3.11 9.41 12.64
C LEU A 103 1.63 9.10 12.89
N LYS A 104 0.83 10.15 13.03
CA LYS A 104 -0.63 10.02 13.11
C LYS A 104 -1.20 9.79 11.72
N THR A 105 -2.01 8.75 11.60
CA THR A 105 -2.67 8.41 10.33
C THR A 105 -4.17 8.58 10.48
N ASN A 106 -4.75 9.40 9.62
CA ASN A 106 -6.19 9.55 9.49
C ASN A 106 -6.72 8.56 8.45
N LEU A 107 -7.88 8.01 8.69
CA LEU A 107 -8.53 7.09 7.76
C LEU A 107 -9.93 7.57 7.43
N PHE A 108 -10.28 7.43 6.16
CA PHE A 108 -11.66 7.54 5.71
C PHE A 108 -11.97 6.45 4.70
N SER A 109 -13.19 5.93 4.78
CA SER A 109 -13.71 4.95 3.84
C SER A 109 -15.20 5.11 3.71
N PRO A 110 -15.78 5.01 2.50
CA PRO A 110 -17.21 4.83 2.35
C PRO A 110 -17.70 3.63 3.17
N PRO A 111 -18.96 3.63 3.65
CA PRO A 111 -19.45 2.57 4.53
C PRO A 111 -19.25 1.15 4.01
N TYR A 112 -19.40 0.95 2.70
CA TYR A 112 -19.25 -0.35 2.05
C TYR A 112 -17.78 -0.81 1.88
N PHE A 113 -16.79 0.08 2.11
CA PHE A 113 -15.36 -0.22 2.11
C PHE A 113 -14.73 -0.10 3.50
N LYS A 114 -15.54 0.10 4.53
CA LYS A 114 -15.07 0.18 5.91
C LYS A 114 -14.65 -1.22 6.40
N PRO A 115 -13.42 -1.39 6.89
CA PRO A 115 -12.99 -2.65 7.46
C PRO A 115 -13.75 -2.94 8.76
N LYS A 116 -14.03 -4.22 9.02
CA LYS A 116 -14.75 -4.65 10.22
C LYS A 116 -13.99 -4.35 11.51
N LYS A 117 -12.68 -4.32 11.46
CA LYS A 117 -11.80 -4.07 12.60
C LYS A 117 -10.69 -3.14 12.17
N ILE A 118 -10.51 -2.07 12.93
CA ILE A 118 -9.38 -1.15 12.79
C ILE A 118 -8.65 -1.24 14.14
N ASP A 119 -7.51 -1.91 14.13
CA ASP A 119 -6.78 -2.25 15.36
C ASP A 119 -5.38 -1.64 15.31
N PHE A 120 -5.36 -0.29 15.35
CA PHE A 120 -4.10 0.45 15.34
C PHE A 120 -4.18 1.62 16.33
N ASP A 121 -3.33 1.62 17.33
CA ASP A 121 -3.32 2.61 18.44
C ASP A 121 -3.11 4.07 18.00
N LYS A 122 -2.69 4.30 16.75
CA LYS A 122 -2.33 5.64 16.25
C LYS A 122 -3.12 6.06 15.02
N VAL A 123 -4.33 5.54 14.89
CA VAL A 123 -5.22 5.81 13.76
C VAL A 123 -6.46 6.53 14.24
N ILE A 124 -6.86 7.57 13.51
CA ILE A 124 -8.15 8.25 13.70
C ILE A 124 -9.02 7.93 12.50
N PHE A 125 -10.16 7.28 12.73
CA PHE A 125 -11.14 7.03 11.69
C PHE A 125 -12.18 8.15 11.65
N TYR A 126 -12.34 8.75 10.48
CA TYR A 126 -13.34 9.79 10.22
C TYR A 126 -14.56 9.20 9.52
N GLU A 127 -15.75 9.57 10.00
CA GLU A 127 -17.01 9.21 9.34
C GLU A 127 -17.39 10.20 8.24
N ASN A 128 -16.80 11.39 8.25
CA ASN A 128 -17.00 12.44 7.25
C ASN A 128 -15.73 12.62 6.40
N PHE A 129 -15.91 12.64 5.07
CA PHE A 129 -14.80 12.75 4.13
C PHE A 129 -14.10 14.12 4.21
N ASP A 130 -14.89 15.19 4.21
CA ASP A 130 -14.33 16.56 4.27
C ASP A 130 -13.60 16.81 5.59
N GLU A 131 -14.08 16.28 6.72
CA GLU A 131 -13.36 16.37 8.00
C GLU A 131 -12.01 15.63 7.95
N CYS A 132 -11.96 14.46 7.32
CA CYS A 132 -10.71 13.73 7.12
C CYS A 132 -9.73 14.57 6.30
N LEU A 133 -10.19 15.16 5.20
CA LEU A 133 -9.38 16.01 4.33
C LEU A 133 -8.91 17.30 5.02
N ASN A 134 -9.74 17.94 5.83
CA ASN A 134 -9.38 19.14 6.62
C ASN A 134 -8.25 18.88 7.63
N ASN A 135 -8.08 17.63 8.02
CA ASN A 135 -7.02 17.22 8.93
C ASN A 135 -5.83 16.57 8.23
N SER A 136 -5.57 16.92 6.96
CA SER A 136 -4.57 16.29 6.13
C SER A 136 -3.59 17.28 5.51
N ASP A 137 -2.29 17.01 5.64
CA ASP A 137 -1.25 17.63 4.82
C ASP A 137 -1.04 16.85 3.52
N VAL A 138 -1.16 15.52 3.62
CA VAL A 138 -1.02 14.57 2.51
C VAL A 138 -2.21 13.63 2.48
N VAL A 139 -2.74 13.37 1.31
CA VAL A 139 -3.78 12.35 1.12
C VAL A 139 -3.25 11.21 0.24
N MET A 140 -3.40 9.97 0.72
CA MET A 140 -3.17 8.77 -0.07
C MET A 140 -4.51 8.20 -0.51
N ALA A 141 -4.82 8.30 -1.80
CA ALA A 141 -5.98 7.66 -2.39
C ALA A 141 -5.70 6.16 -2.58
N LEU A 142 -6.64 5.32 -2.18
CA LEU A 142 -6.56 3.88 -2.41
C LEU A 142 -7.32 3.50 -3.67
N ARG A 143 -6.74 2.60 -4.43
CA ARG A 143 -7.39 2.04 -5.61
C ARG A 143 -8.68 1.33 -5.24
N VAL A 144 -9.76 1.66 -5.92
CA VAL A 144 -11.03 0.93 -5.85
C VAL A 144 -10.86 -0.41 -6.59
N GLN A 145 -10.84 -1.53 -5.84
CA GLN A 145 -10.52 -2.85 -6.37
C GLN A 145 -11.77 -3.55 -6.92
N LYS A 146 -12.23 -3.12 -8.10
CA LYS A 146 -13.46 -3.61 -8.79
C LYS A 146 -13.50 -5.14 -8.88
N GLU A 147 -12.36 -5.76 -9.09
CA GLU A 147 -12.19 -7.21 -9.20
C GLU A 147 -12.49 -7.98 -7.90
N ARG A 148 -12.64 -7.28 -6.79
CA ARG A 148 -12.94 -7.86 -5.46
C ARG A 148 -14.37 -7.69 -5.00
N PHE A 149 -15.22 -7.07 -5.80
CA PHE A 149 -16.62 -6.76 -5.47
C PHE A 149 -17.56 -7.97 -5.49
N LYS A 150 -17.12 -9.18 -5.17
CA LYS A 150 -17.91 -10.43 -5.31
C LYS A 150 -19.42 -10.32 -5.08
N ASN A 151 -19.86 -9.58 -4.05
CA ASN A 151 -21.27 -9.36 -3.69
C ASN A 151 -21.58 -7.89 -3.34
N LEU A 152 -20.64 -6.97 -3.52
CA LEU A 152 -20.83 -5.55 -3.27
C LEU A 152 -21.33 -4.86 -4.53
N LYS A 153 -22.55 -4.36 -4.50
CA LYS A 153 -23.05 -3.45 -5.54
C LYS A 153 -22.52 -2.05 -5.24
N VAL A 154 -21.41 -1.68 -5.85
CA VAL A 154 -20.85 -0.33 -5.75
C VAL A 154 -21.08 0.38 -7.07
N ASP A 155 -21.82 1.48 -7.03
CA ASP A 155 -21.92 2.40 -8.15
C ASP A 155 -20.68 3.29 -8.18
N LEU A 156 -19.85 3.13 -9.22
CA LEU A 156 -18.60 3.88 -9.36
C LEU A 156 -18.84 5.35 -9.72
N ASN A 157 -19.97 5.69 -10.35
CA ASN A 157 -20.32 7.07 -10.63
C ASN A 157 -20.73 7.77 -9.33
N GLU A 158 -21.51 7.09 -8.49
CA GLU A 158 -21.83 7.58 -7.15
C GLU A 158 -20.57 7.74 -6.29
N TYR A 159 -19.67 6.74 -6.31
CA TYR A 159 -18.39 6.84 -5.62
C TYR A 159 -17.60 8.08 -6.09
N ALA A 160 -17.41 8.24 -7.38
CA ALA A 160 -16.67 9.36 -7.95
C ALA A 160 -17.31 10.71 -7.60
N SER A 161 -18.62 10.83 -7.69
CA SER A 161 -19.30 12.09 -7.36
C SER A 161 -19.09 12.53 -5.91
N LYS A 162 -19.01 11.59 -4.97
CA LYS A 162 -18.87 11.87 -3.53
C LYS A 162 -17.42 11.92 -3.06
N TYR A 163 -16.58 10.99 -3.50
CA TYR A 163 -15.29 10.69 -2.87
C TYR A 163 -14.07 10.83 -3.77
N GLN A 164 -14.27 11.11 -5.07
CA GLN A 164 -13.16 11.37 -5.98
C GLN A 164 -12.35 12.58 -5.51
N LEU A 165 -11.04 12.42 -5.47
CA LEU A 165 -10.11 13.53 -5.28
C LEU A 165 -9.87 14.24 -6.63
N ASN A 166 -9.94 15.55 -6.62
CA ASN A 166 -9.64 16.43 -7.74
C ASN A 166 -8.85 17.64 -7.26
N GLN A 167 -8.35 18.45 -8.18
CA GLN A 167 -7.55 19.62 -7.84
C GLN A 167 -8.29 20.59 -6.91
N GLU A 168 -9.56 20.85 -7.17
CA GLU A 168 -10.39 21.75 -6.36
C GLU A 168 -10.49 21.28 -4.90
N LYS A 169 -10.72 19.97 -4.67
CA LYS A 169 -10.75 19.42 -3.31
C LYS A 169 -9.39 19.51 -2.63
N LEU A 170 -8.29 19.23 -3.34
CA LEU A 170 -6.96 19.36 -2.76
C LEU A 170 -6.68 20.82 -2.33
N ASP A 171 -7.09 21.79 -3.14
CA ASP A 171 -6.88 23.21 -2.85
C ASP A 171 -7.79 23.69 -1.72
N LYS A 172 -9.07 23.34 -1.77
CA LYS A 172 -10.08 23.67 -0.74
C LYS A 172 -9.66 23.24 0.65
N HIS A 173 -9.08 22.05 0.78
CA HIS A 173 -8.68 21.47 2.07
C HIS A 173 -7.20 21.74 2.42
N GLY A 174 -6.47 22.53 1.63
CA GLY A 174 -5.08 22.86 1.87
C GLY A 174 -4.12 21.67 1.81
N ILE A 175 -4.50 20.61 1.06
CA ILE A 175 -3.68 19.42 0.90
C ILE A 175 -2.46 19.75 0.05
N LYS A 176 -1.29 19.45 0.58
CA LYS A 176 -0.01 19.74 -0.07
C LYS A 176 0.29 18.75 -1.17
N PHE A 177 0.12 17.45 -0.88
CA PHE A 177 0.42 16.39 -1.84
C PHE A 177 -0.60 15.26 -1.86
N LEU A 178 -0.76 14.70 -3.06
CA LEU A 178 -1.50 13.48 -3.35
C LEU A 178 -0.54 12.32 -3.53
N MET A 179 -0.85 11.18 -2.94
CA MET A 179 -0.19 9.89 -3.15
C MET A 179 -1.18 8.83 -3.62
N HIS A 180 -0.68 7.80 -4.31
CA HIS A 180 -1.47 6.65 -4.73
C HIS A 180 -0.55 5.44 -4.97
N PRO A 181 -0.82 4.26 -4.41
CA PRO A 181 0.08 3.10 -4.54
C PRO A 181 0.09 2.45 -5.93
N GLY A 182 -0.78 2.92 -6.85
CA GLY A 182 -0.95 2.37 -8.18
C GLY A 182 -1.60 0.96 -8.23
N PRO A 183 -2.08 0.55 -9.41
CA PRO A 183 -2.42 1.42 -10.54
C PRO A 183 -3.63 2.30 -10.23
N VAL A 184 -3.71 3.47 -10.86
CA VAL A 184 -4.81 4.43 -10.70
C VAL A 184 -6.01 4.03 -11.57
N ASN A 185 -7.24 4.17 -11.04
CA ASN A 185 -8.44 4.21 -11.86
C ASN A 185 -8.84 5.69 -12.06
N GLU A 186 -8.32 6.33 -13.10
CA GLU A 186 -8.70 7.71 -13.43
C GLU A 186 -10.21 7.85 -13.62
N GLY A 187 -10.75 8.94 -13.14
CA GLY A 187 -12.20 9.18 -13.15
C GLY A 187 -12.96 8.48 -12.00
N VAL A 188 -12.29 7.66 -11.18
CA VAL A 188 -12.93 6.97 -10.03
C VAL A 188 -12.41 7.56 -8.72
N GLU A 189 -11.27 7.09 -8.21
CA GLU A 189 -10.71 7.60 -6.94
C GLU A 189 -9.99 8.93 -7.06
N ILE A 190 -9.43 9.23 -8.25
CA ILE A 190 -8.88 10.54 -8.58
C ILE A 190 -9.40 10.99 -9.95
N SER A 191 -9.51 12.31 -10.15
CA SER A 191 -9.92 12.87 -11.44
C SER A 191 -8.87 12.65 -12.52
N ASN A 192 -9.33 12.69 -13.78
CA ASN A 192 -8.47 12.56 -14.94
C ASN A 192 -7.36 13.62 -14.90
N GLY A 193 -6.14 13.20 -15.18
CA GLY A 193 -4.96 14.06 -15.21
C GLY A 193 -4.39 14.47 -13.83
N LEU A 194 -5.10 14.26 -12.72
CA LEU A 194 -4.63 14.65 -11.39
C LEU A 194 -3.33 13.95 -10.99
N GLN A 195 -3.10 12.72 -11.47
CA GLN A 195 -1.85 11.98 -11.24
C GLN A 195 -0.61 12.68 -11.80
N ASN A 196 -0.78 13.61 -12.75
CA ASN A 196 0.31 14.37 -13.38
C ASN A 196 0.38 15.82 -12.87
N SER A 197 -0.43 16.20 -11.87
CA SER A 197 -0.41 17.54 -11.30
C SER A 197 0.85 17.78 -10.45
N GLU A 198 1.15 19.05 -10.19
CA GLU A 198 2.26 19.45 -9.31
C GLU A 198 2.12 18.94 -7.88
N LYS A 199 0.88 18.68 -7.43
CA LYS A 199 0.62 18.10 -6.10
C LYS A 199 0.76 16.57 -6.06
N SER A 200 0.99 15.91 -7.20
CA SER A 200 1.07 14.46 -7.25
C SER A 200 2.48 13.94 -6.98
N LEU A 201 2.62 13.07 -5.99
CA LEU A 201 3.86 12.34 -5.71
C LEU A 201 3.85 10.91 -6.30
N ILE A 202 2.88 10.58 -7.17
CA ILE A 202 2.72 9.22 -7.70
C ILE A 202 3.96 8.78 -8.49
N SER A 203 4.50 9.65 -9.33
CA SER A 203 5.72 9.36 -10.10
C SER A 203 6.94 9.19 -9.19
N ASP A 204 7.03 9.97 -8.12
CA ASP A 204 8.10 9.83 -7.12
C ASP A 204 7.97 8.52 -6.34
N GLN A 205 6.73 8.08 -6.00
CA GLN A 205 6.51 6.76 -5.40
C GLN A 205 7.02 5.64 -6.30
N VAL A 206 6.77 5.71 -7.62
CA VAL A 206 7.25 4.72 -8.59
C VAL A 206 8.78 4.70 -8.63
N LYS A 207 9.41 5.87 -8.77
CA LYS A 207 10.86 6.04 -8.77
C LYS A 207 11.49 5.52 -7.47
N ASN A 208 10.94 5.92 -6.34
CA ASN A 208 11.42 5.52 -5.02
C ASN A 208 11.21 4.02 -4.77
N GLY A 209 10.19 3.44 -5.38
CA GLY A 209 9.98 1.99 -5.39
C GLY A 209 11.17 1.20 -5.92
N VAL A 210 11.84 1.70 -6.96
CA VAL A 210 13.06 1.07 -7.50
C VAL A 210 14.19 1.18 -6.50
N TRP A 211 14.48 2.39 -6.01
CA TRP A 211 15.59 2.62 -5.08
C TRP A 211 15.47 1.83 -3.77
N VAL A 212 14.26 1.77 -3.21
CA VAL A 212 14.00 1.00 -1.99
C VAL A 212 14.23 -0.50 -2.22
N ARG A 213 13.76 -1.05 -3.34
CA ARG A 213 13.98 -2.47 -3.67
C ARG A 213 15.45 -2.78 -3.91
N CYS A 214 16.19 -1.90 -4.58
CA CYS A 214 17.63 -2.02 -4.72
C CYS A 214 18.36 -2.01 -3.35
N ALA A 215 17.96 -1.11 -2.45
CA ALA A 215 18.53 -1.03 -1.11
C ALA A 215 18.24 -2.28 -0.27
N ILE A 216 17.03 -2.83 -0.35
CA ILE A 216 16.65 -4.08 0.32
C ILE A 216 17.52 -5.23 -0.20
N LEU A 217 17.62 -5.40 -1.52
CA LEU A 217 18.44 -6.45 -2.14
C LEU A 217 19.91 -6.30 -1.75
N SER A 218 20.46 -5.09 -1.87
CA SER A 218 21.86 -4.83 -1.48
C SER A 218 22.13 -5.16 -0.01
N LYS A 219 21.20 -4.85 0.89
CA LYS A 219 21.37 -5.15 2.32
C LYS A 219 21.31 -6.65 2.60
N ILE A 220 20.38 -7.36 1.95
CA ILE A 220 20.20 -8.80 2.13
C ILE A 220 21.40 -9.57 1.56
N LEU A 221 21.83 -9.23 0.34
CA LEU A 221 22.95 -9.91 -0.34
C LEU A 221 24.29 -9.65 0.35
N LYS A 222 24.54 -8.42 0.83
CA LYS A 222 25.77 -8.10 1.60
C LYS A 222 25.85 -8.84 2.94
N GLY A 223 24.71 -9.13 3.56
CA GLY A 223 24.66 -9.94 4.80
C GLY A 223 24.95 -11.42 4.57
N ASN A 224 24.81 -11.90 3.34
CA ASN A 224 25.04 -13.30 2.94
C ASN A 224 26.42 -13.54 2.27
N LEU A 225 27.15 -12.47 1.95
CA LEU A 225 28.55 -12.57 1.51
C LEU A 225 29.43 -12.86 2.76
N ARG A 226 29.52 -14.13 3.13
CA ARG A 226 30.52 -14.67 4.05
C ARG A 226 31.65 -15.31 3.26
#